data_1a989d5afb74df3cd7fd28128232b696
#
_entry.id   1a989d5afb74df3cd7fd28128232b696
#
_cell.length_a   1.000
_cell.length_b   1.000
_cell.length_c   1.000
_cell.angle_alpha   90.00
_cell.angle_beta   90.00
_cell.angle_gamma   90.00
#
_symmetry.space_group_name_H-M   'P 1'
#
loop_
_entity.id
_entity.type
_entity.pdbx_description
1 polymer ?
#
loop_
_entity_poly.entity_id
_entity_poly.type
_entity_poly.pdbx_seq_one_letter_code
_entity_poly.pdbx_strand_id
1 'polypeptide(L)'
;MKIGIITDIHSNIQALNAVLNEFDKLKVDKIICCGDLIGIGINPEETVQALLKRKEMLIAVRGNHEQYLLKGLPKEIHDDKRKMSEKEIANHKWNHNKLSDQSINFLRSLEISQNIELGGKRLYIVHYPQQADGTYKKHIKNPSATDNVEMFKENDADIFLYGHTHTFSVNNINDKWYINTGALGCPMNSNIARAGVLKINDEQIKFESINVEYNVKEVIDEINNLKFPFYEEILKIFY
;
A
#
# COMPACT_ATOMS: atom_id res chain seq x y z
N MET A 1 22.59 -0.43 0.20
CA MET A 1 21.38 -0.28 -0.63
C MET A 1 20.34 0.52 0.14
N LYS A 2 19.63 1.44 -0.52
CA LYS A 2 18.49 2.21 0.03
C LYS A 2 17.22 1.78 -0.69
N ILE A 3 16.20 1.42 0.04
CA ILE A 3 14.93 0.93 -0.52
C ILE A 3 13.81 1.82 0.02
N GLY A 4 13.08 2.51 -0.87
CA GLY A 4 11.86 3.22 -0.52
C GLY A 4 10.72 2.22 -0.32
N ILE A 5 9.93 2.39 0.72
CA ILE A 5 8.79 1.52 1.04
C ILE A 5 7.52 2.35 1.07
N ILE A 6 6.52 1.92 0.31
CA ILE A 6 5.19 2.52 0.23
C ILE A 6 4.12 1.44 0.29
N THR A 7 2.94 1.79 0.74
CA THR A 7 1.75 0.93 0.74
C THR A 7 0.48 1.77 0.78
N ASP A 8 -0.65 1.19 0.40
CA ASP A 8 -1.97 1.80 0.56
C ASP A 8 -2.03 3.20 -0.06
N ILE A 9 -1.69 3.28 -1.36
CA ILE A 9 -1.63 4.54 -2.14
C ILE A 9 -3.04 5.04 -2.45
N HIS A 10 -3.97 4.09 -2.68
CA HIS A 10 -5.39 4.37 -2.87
C HIS A 10 -5.68 5.52 -3.83
N SER A 11 -5.09 5.46 -5.04
CA SER A 11 -5.37 6.43 -6.12
C SER A 11 -5.13 7.90 -5.73
N ASN A 12 -4.23 8.18 -4.78
CA ASN A 12 -3.84 9.54 -4.38
C ASN A 12 -2.52 9.92 -5.06
N ILE A 13 -2.63 10.45 -6.28
CA ILE A 13 -1.45 10.82 -7.09
C ILE A 13 -0.66 11.98 -6.47
N GLN A 14 -1.30 12.91 -5.78
CA GLN A 14 -0.65 14.06 -5.15
C GLN A 14 0.28 13.59 -4.04
N ALA A 15 -0.22 12.72 -3.16
CA ALA A 15 0.58 12.11 -2.09
C ALA A 15 1.70 11.23 -2.66
N LEU A 16 1.40 10.41 -3.69
CA LEU A 16 2.40 9.56 -4.35
C LEU A 16 3.54 10.39 -4.95
N ASN A 17 3.23 11.44 -5.70
CA ASN A 17 4.24 12.30 -6.33
C ASN A 17 5.12 12.98 -5.28
N ALA A 18 4.56 13.43 -4.17
CA ALA A 18 5.35 14.01 -3.08
C ALA A 18 6.37 13.01 -2.53
N VAL A 19 5.94 11.76 -2.26
CA VAL A 19 6.82 10.69 -1.77
C VAL A 19 7.86 10.29 -2.81
N LEU A 20 7.48 10.13 -4.09
CA LEU A 20 8.41 9.79 -5.16
C LEU A 20 9.50 10.86 -5.34
N ASN A 21 9.13 12.15 -5.26
CA ASN A 21 10.10 13.25 -5.29
C ASN A 21 11.07 13.21 -4.10
N GLU A 22 10.57 12.81 -2.92
CA GLU A 22 11.45 12.64 -1.75
C GLU A 22 12.41 11.47 -1.93
N PHE A 23 11.93 10.36 -2.49
CA PHE A 23 12.77 9.21 -2.82
C PHE A 23 13.87 9.55 -3.84
N ASP A 24 13.58 10.42 -4.82
CA ASP A 24 14.57 10.92 -5.77
C ASP A 24 15.67 11.74 -5.07
N LYS A 25 15.30 12.64 -4.14
CA LYS A 25 16.26 13.40 -3.32
C LYS A 25 17.13 12.49 -2.46
N LEU A 26 16.52 11.46 -1.86
CA LEU A 26 17.19 10.48 -1.02
C LEU A 26 18.02 9.48 -1.84
N LYS A 27 17.87 9.45 -3.17
CA LYS A 27 18.52 8.53 -4.10
C LYS A 27 18.31 7.07 -3.69
N VAL A 28 17.04 6.66 -3.60
CA VAL A 28 16.71 5.25 -3.34
C VAL A 28 17.07 4.38 -4.55
N ASP A 29 17.58 3.19 -4.31
CA ASP A 29 18.00 2.25 -5.36
C ASP A 29 16.82 1.44 -5.91
N LYS A 30 15.83 1.15 -5.04
CA LYS A 30 14.60 0.40 -5.34
C LYS A 30 13.41 1.00 -4.60
N ILE A 31 12.21 0.76 -5.12
CA ILE A 31 10.94 1.08 -4.47
C ILE A 31 10.17 -0.21 -4.27
N ILE A 32 9.73 -0.49 -3.04
CA ILE A 32 8.82 -1.60 -2.74
C ILE A 32 7.45 -1.02 -2.42
N CYS A 33 6.43 -1.53 -3.13
CA CYS A 33 5.03 -1.21 -2.89
C CYS A 33 4.28 -2.44 -2.37
N CYS A 34 3.76 -2.35 -1.15
CA CYS A 34 3.08 -3.46 -0.49
C CYS A 34 1.58 -3.56 -0.84
N GLY A 35 1.14 -3.05 -2.00
CA GLY A 35 -0.23 -3.21 -2.50
C GLY A 35 -1.16 -2.03 -2.24
N ASP A 36 -2.41 -2.19 -2.67
CA ASP A 36 -3.46 -1.18 -2.68
C ASP A 36 -3.03 0.12 -3.36
N LEU A 37 -2.63 -0.03 -4.63
CA LEU A 37 -2.26 1.07 -5.50
C LEU A 37 -3.49 1.91 -5.87
N ILE A 38 -4.62 1.22 -6.13
CA ILE A 38 -5.88 1.78 -6.59
C ILE A 38 -6.97 1.73 -5.50
N GLY A 39 -8.17 2.16 -5.85
CA GLY A 39 -9.34 2.17 -4.95
C GLY A 39 -9.40 3.44 -4.10
N ILE A 40 -10.54 3.67 -3.45
CA ILE A 40 -10.84 4.81 -2.57
C ILE A 40 -10.75 6.16 -3.29
N GLY A 41 -9.55 6.61 -3.65
CA GLY A 41 -9.27 7.95 -4.20
C GLY A 41 -9.63 8.12 -5.67
N ILE A 42 -9.17 9.21 -6.27
CA ILE A 42 -9.73 9.79 -7.48
C ILE A 42 -8.89 9.64 -8.73
N ASN A 43 -7.60 9.33 -8.60
CA ASN A 43 -6.64 9.30 -9.71
C ASN A 43 -6.03 7.90 -9.92
N PRO A 44 -6.83 6.83 -10.18
CA PRO A 44 -6.29 5.47 -10.29
C PRO A 44 -5.34 5.30 -11.48
N GLU A 45 -5.69 5.85 -12.64
CA GLU A 45 -4.86 5.75 -13.84
C GLU A 45 -3.53 6.47 -13.66
N GLU A 46 -3.56 7.71 -13.18
CA GLU A 46 -2.37 8.54 -12.96
C GLU A 46 -1.44 7.90 -11.94
N THR A 47 -2.00 7.29 -10.91
CA THR A 47 -1.26 6.55 -9.86
C THR A 47 -0.51 5.37 -10.45
N VAL A 48 -1.20 4.53 -11.24
CA VAL A 48 -0.57 3.37 -11.89
C VAL A 48 0.48 3.82 -12.90
N GLN A 49 0.20 4.84 -13.71
CA GLN A 49 1.16 5.36 -14.70
C GLN A 49 2.40 5.97 -14.04
N ALA A 50 2.28 6.63 -12.88
CA ALA A 50 3.43 7.14 -12.14
C ALA A 50 4.36 6.01 -11.68
N LEU A 51 3.81 4.89 -11.23
CA LEU A 51 4.58 3.71 -10.85
C LEU A 51 5.17 2.98 -12.06
N LEU A 52 4.42 2.87 -13.17
CA LEU A 52 4.92 2.29 -14.42
C LEU A 52 6.14 3.03 -14.98
N LYS A 53 6.21 4.35 -14.85
CA LYS A 53 7.39 5.14 -15.23
C LYS A 53 8.64 4.76 -14.45
N ARG A 54 8.48 4.09 -13.30
CA ARG A 54 9.57 3.66 -12.41
C ARG A 54 9.72 2.13 -12.36
N LYS A 55 9.15 1.40 -13.32
CA LYS A 55 9.08 -0.08 -13.34
C LYS A 55 10.43 -0.78 -13.14
N GLU A 56 11.53 -0.19 -13.63
CA GLU A 56 12.87 -0.79 -13.52
C GLU A 56 13.42 -0.83 -12.06
N MET A 57 12.88 0.03 -11.21
CA MET A 57 13.25 0.07 -9.80
C MET A 57 12.11 -0.37 -8.88
N LEU A 58 10.91 -0.63 -9.42
CA LEU A 58 9.71 -0.98 -8.66
C LEU A 58 9.59 -2.49 -8.46
N ILE A 59 9.35 -2.87 -7.22
CA ILE A 59 8.91 -4.21 -6.79
C ILE A 59 7.57 -4.01 -6.11
N ALA A 60 6.51 -4.61 -6.63
CA ALA A 60 5.17 -4.40 -6.10
C ALA A 60 4.41 -5.71 -5.96
N VAL A 61 3.56 -5.79 -4.95
CA VAL A 61 2.56 -6.83 -4.78
C VAL A 61 1.17 -6.21 -4.90
N ARG A 62 0.15 -7.01 -5.19
CA ARG A 62 -1.24 -6.54 -5.21
C ARG A 62 -1.90 -6.68 -3.86
N GLY A 63 -2.72 -5.69 -3.50
CA GLY A 63 -3.58 -5.72 -2.34
C GLY A 63 -5.01 -6.19 -2.67
N ASN A 64 -5.93 -5.96 -1.75
CA ASN A 64 -7.33 -6.34 -1.96
C ASN A 64 -8.03 -5.51 -3.03
N HIS A 65 -7.67 -4.23 -3.19
CA HIS A 65 -8.30 -3.39 -4.21
C HIS A 65 -7.94 -3.84 -5.63
N GLU A 66 -6.70 -4.29 -5.88
CA GLU A 66 -6.34 -4.93 -7.14
C GLU A 66 -7.04 -6.28 -7.32
N GLN A 67 -7.21 -7.06 -6.25
CA GLN A 67 -7.96 -8.31 -6.32
C GLN A 67 -9.45 -8.08 -6.65
N TYR A 68 -10.07 -7.01 -6.09
CA TYR A 68 -11.44 -6.63 -6.42
C TYR A 68 -11.62 -6.27 -7.90
N LEU A 69 -10.63 -5.58 -8.49
CA LEU A 69 -10.62 -5.32 -9.93
C LEU A 69 -10.55 -6.62 -10.75
N LEU A 70 -9.65 -7.53 -10.38
CA LEU A 70 -9.28 -8.69 -11.20
C LEU A 70 -10.20 -9.89 -11.03
N LYS A 71 -10.76 -10.08 -9.81
CA LYS A 71 -11.59 -11.25 -9.45
C LYS A 71 -13.05 -10.88 -9.19
N GLY A 72 -13.37 -9.59 -9.15
CA GLY A 72 -14.68 -9.07 -8.75
C GLY A 72 -14.77 -8.77 -7.26
N LEU A 73 -15.76 -7.96 -6.90
CA LEU A 73 -16.00 -7.55 -5.52
C LEU A 73 -16.43 -8.75 -4.66
N PRO A 74 -15.92 -8.87 -3.42
CA PRO A 74 -16.31 -9.93 -2.52
C PRO A 74 -17.76 -9.75 -2.06
N LYS A 75 -18.42 -10.86 -1.72
CA LYS A 75 -19.76 -10.82 -1.15
C LYS A 75 -19.79 -10.20 0.24
N GLU A 76 -18.72 -10.38 0.99
CA GLU A 76 -18.50 -9.82 2.33
C GLU A 76 -17.05 -9.33 2.45
N ILE A 77 -16.87 -8.23 3.15
CA ILE A 77 -15.54 -7.77 3.55
C ILE A 77 -15.16 -8.59 4.78
N HIS A 78 -14.15 -9.47 4.62
CA HIS A 78 -13.81 -10.45 5.65
C HIS A 78 -13.47 -9.85 7.00
N ASP A 79 -12.85 -8.68 7.02
CA ASP A 79 -12.38 -8.03 8.22
C ASP A 79 -13.50 -7.55 9.13
N ASP A 80 -14.53 -6.99 8.51
CA ASP A 80 -15.68 -6.41 9.19
C ASP A 80 -16.88 -7.36 9.23
N LYS A 81 -16.82 -8.50 8.51
CA LYS A 81 -17.93 -9.43 8.29
C LYS A 81 -19.21 -8.71 7.81
N ARG A 82 -19.03 -7.64 7.04
CA ARG A 82 -20.10 -6.82 6.48
C ARG A 82 -20.13 -6.88 4.96
N LYS A 83 -21.26 -6.56 4.40
CA LYS A 83 -21.39 -6.34 2.95
C LYS A 83 -20.99 -4.91 2.60
N MET A 84 -20.42 -4.74 1.41
CA MET A 84 -20.23 -3.40 0.85
C MET A 84 -21.59 -2.74 0.63
N SER A 85 -21.69 -1.46 0.95
CA SER A 85 -22.84 -0.63 0.56
C SER A 85 -22.88 -0.44 -0.96
N GLU A 86 -24.03 -0.07 -1.50
CA GLU A 86 -24.18 0.24 -2.93
C GLU A 86 -23.24 1.39 -3.36
N LYS A 87 -23.03 2.39 -2.49
CA LYS A 87 -22.09 3.49 -2.75
C LYS A 87 -20.63 3.03 -2.81
N GLU A 88 -20.21 2.12 -1.93
CA GLU A 88 -18.86 1.52 -1.98
C GLU A 88 -18.67 0.72 -3.26
N ILE A 89 -19.65 -0.11 -3.63
CA ILE A 89 -19.65 -0.86 -4.89
C ILE A 89 -19.54 0.08 -6.09
N ALA A 90 -20.30 1.18 -6.07
CA ALA A 90 -20.26 2.17 -7.13
C ALA A 90 -18.90 2.90 -7.20
N ASN A 91 -18.26 3.17 -6.05
CA ASN A 91 -16.90 3.73 -5.99
C ASN A 91 -15.88 2.78 -6.64
N HIS A 92 -15.91 1.50 -6.29
CA HIS A 92 -15.02 0.52 -6.92
C HIS A 92 -15.20 0.48 -8.43
N LYS A 93 -16.44 0.40 -8.93
CA LYS A 93 -16.74 0.39 -10.36
C LYS A 93 -16.25 1.66 -11.05
N TRP A 94 -16.48 2.82 -10.43
CA TRP A 94 -16.01 4.10 -10.95
C TRP A 94 -14.48 4.13 -11.07
N ASN A 95 -13.78 3.69 -10.03
CA ASN A 95 -12.32 3.61 -9.99
C ASN A 95 -11.77 2.66 -11.06
N HIS A 96 -12.37 1.46 -11.19
CA HIS A 96 -11.98 0.47 -12.20
C HIS A 96 -12.17 0.97 -13.62
N ASN A 97 -13.27 1.70 -13.90
CA ASN A 97 -13.59 2.23 -15.23
C ASN A 97 -12.66 3.36 -15.69
N LYS A 98 -11.81 3.88 -14.81
CA LYS A 98 -10.81 4.91 -15.15
C LYS A 98 -9.49 4.32 -15.66
N LEU A 99 -9.28 3.02 -15.48
CA LEU A 99 -8.01 2.36 -15.81
C LEU A 99 -7.94 1.99 -17.28
N SER A 100 -6.81 2.28 -17.90
CA SER A 100 -6.47 1.79 -19.23
C SER A 100 -6.14 0.29 -19.23
N ASP A 101 -6.21 -0.36 -20.40
CA ASP A 101 -5.80 -1.76 -20.57
C ASP A 101 -4.34 -1.98 -20.14
N GLN A 102 -3.46 -1.01 -20.39
CA GLN A 102 -2.07 -1.06 -19.96
C GLN A 102 -1.97 -1.13 -18.44
N SER A 103 -2.70 -0.26 -17.73
CA SER A 103 -2.73 -0.23 -16.27
C SER A 103 -3.34 -1.51 -15.70
N ILE A 104 -4.44 -2.00 -16.25
CA ILE A 104 -5.05 -3.28 -15.86
C ILE A 104 -4.07 -4.45 -16.05
N ASN A 105 -3.36 -4.49 -17.17
CA ASN A 105 -2.38 -5.56 -17.44
C ASN A 105 -1.20 -5.49 -16.46
N PHE A 106 -0.74 -4.30 -16.12
CA PHE A 106 0.27 -4.13 -15.08
C PHE A 106 -0.23 -4.65 -13.72
N LEU A 107 -1.40 -4.22 -13.26
CA LEU A 107 -1.99 -4.68 -11.99
C LEU A 107 -2.20 -6.20 -11.97
N ARG A 108 -2.56 -6.80 -13.13
CA ARG A 108 -2.70 -8.25 -13.28
C ARG A 108 -1.36 -8.98 -13.17
N SER A 109 -0.26 -8.37 -13.58
CA SER A 109 1.07 -8.98 -13.52
C SER A 109 1.65 -9.01 -12.10
N LEU A 110 1.11 -8.20 -11.17
CA LEU A 110 1.57 -8.19 -9.80
C LEU A 110 1.23 -9.52 -9.09
N GLU A 111 2.15 -10.03 -8.30
CA GLU A 111 1.95 -11.19 -7.43
C GLU A 111 1.22 -10.81 -6.14
N ILE A 112 0.71 -11.79 -5.41
CA ILE A 112 0.08 -11.59 -4.09
C ILE A 112 1.14 -11.36 -3.02
N SER A 113 2.26 -12.07 -3.14
CA SER A 113 3.43 -11.92 -2.27
C SER A 113 4.69 -12.25 -3.02
N GLN A 114 5.82 -11.73 -2.56
CA GLN A 114 7.14 -12.02 -3.14
C GLN A 114 8.13 -12.36 -2.04
N ASN A 115 8.97 -13.38 -2.30
CA ASN A 115 10.18 -13.66 -1.55
C ASN A 115 11.35 -13.25 -2.42
N ILE A 116 12.16 -12.29 -1.98
CA ILE A 116 13.28 -11.76 -2.73
C ILE A 116 14.50 -11.61 -1.83
N GLU A 117 15.66 -11.55 -2.44
CA GLU A 117 16.90 -11.21 -1.74
C GLU A 117 17.42 -9.87 -2.24
N LEU A 118 17.65 -8.92 -1.32
CA LEU A 118 18.22 -7.60 -1.60
C LEU A 118 19.24 -7.25 -0.52
N GLY A 119 20.44 -6.83 -0.97
CA GLY A 119 21.52 -6.45 -0.05
C GLY A 119 21.92 -7.54 0.93
N GLY A 120 21.88 -8.82 0.49
CA GLY A 120 22.22 -9.98 1.32
C GLY A 120 21.18 -10.31 2.40
N LYS A 121 19.96 -9.75 2.31
CA LYS A 121 18.86 -10.04 3.23
C LYS A 121 17.65 -10.59 2.48
N ARG A 122 16.94 -11.54 3.10
CA ARG A 122 15.71 -12.13 2.57
C ARG A 122 14.52 -11.25 2.99
N LEU A 123 13.76 -10.78 2.00
CA LEU A 123 12.57 -9.97 2.22
C LEU A 123 11.32 -10.76 1.82
N TYR A 124 10.32 -10.77 2.68
CA TYR A 124 8.97 -11.20 2.36
C TYR A 124 8.08 -9.97 2.24
N ILE A 125 7.47 -9.79 1.06
CA ILE A 125 6.63 -8.66 0.70
C ILE A 125 5.23 -9.18 0.46
N VAL A 126 4.24 -8.61 1.14
CA VAL A 126 2.84 -9.00 1.01
C VAL A 126 1.96 -7.81 1.39
N HIS A 127 0.75 -7.70 0.82
CA HIS A 127 -0.16 -6.66 1.29
C HIS A 127 -0.61 -6.91 2.73
N TYR A 128 -1.11 -8.11 3.01
CA TYR A 128 -1.37 -8.62 4.36
C TYR A 128 -1.37 -10.15 4.35
N PRO A 129 -0.97 -10.82 5.45
CA PRO A 129 -0.94 -12.28 5.51
C PRO A 129 -2.30 -12.90 5.22
N GLN A 130 -2.30 -13.96 4.42
CA GLN A 130 -3.52 -14.69 4.04
C GLN A 130 -3.57 -16.07 4.69
N GLN A 131 -4.78 -16.59 4.82
CA GLN A 131 -5.07 -17.97 5.16
C GLN A 131 -4.96 -18.85 3.91
N ALA A 132 -4.98 -20.17 4.08
CA ALA A 132 -4.86 -21.12 2.98
C ALA A 132 -5.99 -20.98 1.91
N ASP A 133 -7.16 -20.46 2.30
CA ASP A 133 -8.29 -20.21 1.41
C ASP A 133 -8.17 -18.87 0.64
N GLY A 134 -7.09 -18.10 0.86
CA GLY A 134 -6.85 -16.81 0.24
C GLY A 134 -7.53 -15.61 0.93
N THR A 135 -8.25 -15.85 2.03
CA THR A 135 -8.77 -14.75 2.86
C THR A 135 -7.67 -14.17 3.73
N TYR A 136 -7.80 -12.89 4.08
CA TYR A 136 -6.81 -12.27 4.98
C TYR A 136 -6.93 -12.83 6.41
N LYS A 137 -5.79 -12.94 7.10
CA LYS A 137 -5.77 -13.20 8.54
C LYS A 137 -6.45 -12.03 9.27
N LYS A 138 -6.86 -12.25 10.51
CA LYS A 138 -7.46 -11.20 11.34
C LYS A 138 -6.56 -9.96 11.41
N HIS A 139 -7.15 -8.79 11.16
CA HIS A 139 -6.44 -7.53 11.21
C HIS A 139 -6.02 -7.15 12.63
N ILE A 140 -4.76 -6.79 12.75
CA ILE A 140 -4.19 -6.26 13.99
C ILE A 140 -3.60 -4.89 13.65
N LYS A 141 -4.28 -3.81 14.05
CA LYS A 141 -3.86 -2.43 13.72
C LYS A 141 -2.52 -2.05 14.34
N ASN A 142 -2.30 -2.44 15.60
CA ASN A 142 -1.06 -2.16 16.32
C ASN A 142 -0.47 -3.47 16.82
N PRO A 143 0.13 -4.30 15.93
CA PRO A 143 0.65 -5.59 16.34
C PRO A 143 1.85 -5.40 17.28
N SER A 144 1.87 -6.17 18.36
CA SER A 144 3.08 -6.36 19.15
C SER A 144 4.13 -7.16 18.35
N ALA A 145 5.35 -7.21 18.84
CA ALA A 145 6.39 -8.03 18.23
C ALA A 145 5.98 -9.52 18.17
N THR A 146 5.34 -10.04 19.21
CA THR A 146 4.83 -11.42 19.25
C THR A 146 3.68 -11.65 18.29
N ASP A 147 2.77 -10.67 18.10
CA ASP A 147 1.71 -10.76 17.10
C ASP A 147 2.30 -10.88 15.68
N ASN A 148 3.35 -10.11 15.39
CA ASN A 148 4.04 -10.19 14.10
C ASN A 148 4.69 -11.56 13.88
N VAL A 149 5.38 -12.11 14.89
CA VAL A 149 5.96 -13.46 14.79
C VAL A 149 4.88 -14.49 14.45
N GLU A 150 3.73 -14.43 15.12
CA GLU A 150 2.63 -15.37 14.87
C GLU A 150 1.98 -15.13 13.48
N MET A 151 1.79 -13.86 13.08
CA MET A 151 1.23 -13.54 11.77
C MET A 151 2.05 -14.11 10.61
N PHE A 152 3.37 -14.08 10.72
CA PHE A 152 4.30 -14.45 9.65
C PHE A 152 5.03 -15.77 9.87
N LYS A 153 4.62 -16.59 10.85
CA LYS A 153 5.31 -17.82 11.26
C LYS A 153 5.55 -18.84 10.14
N GLU A 154 4.76 -18.78 9.08
CA GLU A 154 4.86 -19.69 7.93
C GLU A 154 5.91 -19.24 6.90
N ASN A 155 6.50 -18.06 7.09
CA ASN A 155 7.46 -17.46 6.18
C ASN A 155 8.82 -17.31 6.86
N ASP A 156 9.89 -17.61 6.15
CA ASP A 156 11.25 -17.41 6.64
C ASP A 156 11.93 -16.28 5.85
N ALA A 157 11.96 -15.10 6.48
CA ALA A 157 12.62 -13.91 5.97
C ALA A 157 13.29 -13.15 7.12
N ASP A 158 14.19 -12.24 6.76
CA ASP A 158 14.85 -11.34 7.70
C ASP A 158 14.04 -10.05 7.86
N ILE A 159 13.28 -9.68 6.81
CA ILE A 159 12.46 -8.47 6.75
C ILE A 159 11.10 -8.79 6.16
N PHE A 160 10.04 -8.42 6.87
CA PHE A 160 8.63 -8.55 6.47
C PHE A 160 8.06 -7.16 6.19
N LEU A 161 7.63 -6.92 4.94
CA LEU A 161 7.03 -5.66 4.51
C LEU A 161 5.57 -5.88 4.17
N TYR A 162 4.68 -5.09 4.79
CA TYR A 162 3.24 -5.25 4.62
C TYR A 162 2.47 -3.93 4.76
N GLY A 163 1.17 -3.92 4.48
CA GLY A 163 0.28 -2.75 4.51
C GLY A 163 -1.09 -3.04 5.11
N HIS A 164 -2.17 -2.62 4.40
CA HIS A 164 -3.57 -2.96 4.63
C HIS A 164 -4.24 -2.32 5.85
N THR A 165 -3.57 -2.29 7.00
CA THR A 165 -4.17 -1.75 8.23
C THR A 165 -4.17 -0.22 8.29
N HIS A 166 -3.52 0.43 7.32
CA HIS A 166 -3.28 1.88 7.27
C HIS A 166 -2.52 2.45 8.49
N THR A 167 -2.06 1.58 9.38
CA THR A 167 -1.43 1.98 10.64
C THR A 167 0.07 1.73 10.58
N PHE A 168 0.85 2.76 10.91
CA PHE A 168 2.29 2.62 11.02
C PHE A 168 2.64 1.63 12.15
N SER A 169 3.46 0.64 11.84
CA SER A 169 3.95 -0.33 12.80
C SER A 169 5.34 -0.82 12.38
N VAL A 170 6.29 -0.73 13.30
CA VAL A 170 7.64 -1.26 13.10
C VAL A 170 8.06 -2.02 14.35
N ASN A 171 8.38 -3.29 14.17
CA ASN A 171 8.88 -4.15 15.23
C ASN A 171 10.17 -4.83 14.78
N ASN A 172 11.10 -4.96 15.69
CA ASN A 172 12.28 -5.80 15.54
C ASN A 172 12.34 -6.79 16.71
N ILE A 173 12.39 -8.07 16.38
CA ILE A 173 12.52 -9.16 17.37
C ILE A 173 13.27 -10.32 16.73
N ASN A 174 14.21 -10.89 17.47
CA ASN A 174 15.06 -12.02 17.03
C ASN A 174 15.74 -11.72 15.67
N ASP A 175 16.27 -10.51 15.51
CA ASP A 175 16.92 -10.00 14.30
C ASP A 175 16.02 -9.94 13.06
N LYS A 176 14.70 -10.15 13.21
CA LYS A 176 13.71 -10.01 12.16
C LYS A 176 12.97 -8.67 12.26
N TRP A 177 12.76 -8.03 11.12
CA TRP A 177 12.06 -6.74 11.02
C TRP A 177 10.67 -6.94 10.43
N TYR A 178 9.67 -6.32 11.05
CA TYR A 178 8.28 -6.32 10.62
C TYR A 178 7.85 -4.87 10.43
N ILE A 179 7.59 -4.46 9.18
CA ILE A 179 7.45 -3.05 8.81
C ILE A 179 6.16 -2.84 8.03
N ASN A 180 5.30 -1.99 8.56
CA ASN A 180 4.17 -1.36 7.88
C ASN A 180 4.35 0.15 7.97
N THR A 181 4.49 0.82 6.84
CA THR A 181 4.73 2.27 6.81
C THR A 181 3.48 3.11 7.07
N GLY A 182 2.32 2.47 7.20
CA GLY A 182 1.03 3.13 7.21
C GLY A 182 0.60 3.57 5.81
N ALA A 183 -0.64 3.99 5.65
CA ALA A 183 -1.17 4.37 4.36
C ALA A 183 -0.50 5.63 3.82
N LEU A 184 -0.08 5.57 2.55
CA LEU A 184 0.45 6.73 1.83
C LEU A 184 -0.69 7.67 1.42
N GLY A 185 -1.78 7.12 0.87
CA GLY A 185 -2.83 7.90 0.22
C GLY A 185 -4.04 8.21 1.09
N CYS A 186 -4.11 7.68 2.32
CA CYS A 186 -5.19 7.91 3.26
C CYS A 186 -4.67 8.70 4.48
N PRO A 187 -4.69 10.04 4.43
CA PRO A 187 -3.95 10.89 5.37
C PRO A 187 -4.53 10.96 6.79
N MET A 188 -5.78 10.48 7.00
CA MET A 188 -6.44 10.48 8.31
C MET A 188 -6.46 11.88 8.97
N ASN A 189 -7.06 12.86 8.30
CA ASN A 189 -7.16 14.26 8.72
C ASN A 189 -5.78 14.97 8.89
N SER A 190 -4.82 14.63 8.04
CA SER A 190 -3.52 15.28 8.00
C SER A 190 -3.14 15.65 6.55
N ASN A 191 -2.04 16.37 6.37
CA ASN A 191 -1.44 16.63 5.06
C ASN A 191 -0.18 15.79 4.82
N ILE A 192 -0.06 14.65 5.51
CA ILE A 192 1.16 13.82 5.51
C ILE A 192 0.93 12.53 4.72
N ALA A 193 1.75 12.32 3.71
CA ALA A 193 1.94 11.04 3.04
C ALA A 193 3.03 10.23 3.77
N ARG A 194 2.68 9.01 4.18
CA ARG A 194 3.59 8.13 4.92
C ARG A 194 4.32 7.18 4.01
N ALA A 195 5.61 7.03 4.27
CA ALA A 195 6.50 6.11 3.58
C ALA A 195 7.64 5.68 4.52
N GLY A 196 8.57 4.89 4.02
CA GLY A 196 9.78 4.52 4.75
C GLY A 196 10.99 4.40 3.84
N VAL A 197 12.17 4.47 4.42
CA VAL A 197 13.42 4.10 3.77
C VAL A 197 14.12 3.03 4.59
N LEU A 198 14.36 1.90 3.95
CA LEU A 198 15.13 0.80 4.50
C LEU A 198 16.55 0.87 3.93
N LYS A 199 17.52 0.96 4.83
CA LYS A 199 18.95 0.91 4.49
C LYS A 199 19.49 -0.45 4.88
N ILE A 200 20.05 -1.16 3.91
CA ILE A 200 20.60 -2.49 4.09
C ILE A 200 22.06 -2.47 3.66
N ASN A 201 22.93 -2.99 4.51
CA ASN A 201 24.30 -3.38 4.19
C ASN A 201 24.60 -4.72 4.86
N ASP A 202 25.79 -5.26 4.66
CA ASP A 202 26.19 -6.58 5.15
C ASP A 202 26.10 -6.73 6.67
N GLU A 203 26.27 -5.62 7.40
CA GLU A 203 26.38 -5.61 8.87
C GLU A 203 25.05 -5.26 9.56
N GLN A 204 24.21 -4.39 8.93
CA GLN A 204 23.03 -3.85 9.62
C GLN A 204 21.85 -3.54 8.70
N ILE A 205 20.69 -3.60 9.30
CA ILE A 205 19.43 -3.12 8.74
C ILE A 205 19.01 -1.87 9.55
N LYS A 206 18.69 -0.77 8.85
CA LYS A 206 18.17 0.44 9.48
C LYS A 206 16.92 0.89 8.75
N PHE A 207 15.85 1.13 9.48
CA PHE A 207 14.60 1.70 8.96
C PHE A 207 14.44 3.15 9.41
N GLU A 208 14.02 4.01 8.49
CA GLU A 208 13.68 5.42 8.75
C GLU A 208 12.26 5.68 8.23
N SER A 209 11.38 6.17 9.11
CA SER A 209 10.04 6.64 8.73
C SER A 209 10.17 7.94 7.96
N ILE A 210 9.45 8.04 6.83
CA ILE A 210 9.40 9.23 5.99
C ILE A 210 7.97 9.77 6.03
N ASN A 211 7.84 11.02 6.44
CA ASN A 211 6.59 11.76 6.46
C ASN A 211 6.73 12.96 5.53
N VAL A 212 5.97 12.97 4.44
CA VAL A 212 6.07 14.00 3.41
C VAL A 212 4.79 14.81 3.36
N GLU A 213 4.91 16.12 3.53
CA GLU A 213 3.78 17.01 3.33
C GLU A 213 3.41 17.10 1.84
N TYR A 214 2.12 17.12 1.56
CA TYR A 214 1.57 17.31 0.22
C TYR A 214 0.35 18.24 0.23
N ASN A 215 -0.07 18.72 -0.93
CA ASN A 215 -1.20 19.61 -1.06
C ASN A 215 -2.54 18.85 -0.92
N VAL A 216 -2.90 18.51 0.32
CA VAL A 216 -4.16 17.83 0.63
C VAL A 216 -5.39 18.64 0.21
N LYS A 217 -5.29 19.99 0.21
CA LYS A 217 -6.39 20.85 -0.22
C LYS A 217 -6.75 20.64 -1.68
N GLU A 218 -5.76 20.44 -2.54
CA GLU A 218 -5.97 20.12 -3.96
C GLU A 218 -6.78 18.83 -4.13
N VAL A 219 -6.45 17.79 -3.35
CA VAL A 219 -7.20 16.51 -3.36
C VAL A 219 -8.64 16.72 -2.89
N ILE A 220 -8.86 17.46 -1.80
CA ILE A 220 -10.19 17.76 -1.28
C ILE A 220 -11.02 18.55 -2.30
N ASP A 221 -10.43 19.58 -2.93
CA ASP A 221 -11.09 20.39 -3.94
C ASP A 221 -11.47 19.54 -5.16
N GLU A 222 -10.58 18.63 -5.61
CA GLU A 222 -10.84 17.72 -6.73
C GLU A 222 -11.97 16.73 -6.38
N ILE A 223 -11.95 16.13 -5.19
CA ILE A 223 -13.02 15.26 -4.68
C ILE A 223 -14.38 15.98 -4.69
N ASN A 224 -14.42 17.21 -4.17
CA ASN A 224 -15.65 18.01 -4.11
C ASN A 224 -16.17 18.43 -5.50
N ASN A 225 -15.29 18.63 -6.47
CA ASN A 225 -15.66 18.95 -7.84
C ASN A 225 -16.18 17.73 -8.60
N LEU A 226 -15.54 16.56 -8.44
CA LEU A 226 -15.91 15.33 -9.12
C LEU A 226 -17.17 14.68 -8.58
N LYS A 227 -17.43 14.79 -7.28
CA LYS A 227 -18.59 14.19 -6.59
C LYS A 227 -18.82 12.72 -7.01
N PHE A 228 -17.73 11.97 -7.09
CA PHE A 228 -17.78 10.56 -7.48
C PHE A 228 -18.47 9.69 -6.41
N PRO A 229 -18.88 8.47 -6.70
CA PRO A 229 -19.59 7.64 -5.72
C PRO A 229 -18.83 7.49 -4.40
N PHE A 230 -19.47 7.64 -3.26
CA PHE A 230 -18.92 7.52 -1.91
C PHE A 230 -17.99 8.67 -1.48
N TYR A 231 -17.93 9.79 -2.21
CA TYR A 231 -16.99 10.88 -1.96
C TYR A 231 -17.17 11.57 -0.60
N GLU A 232 -18.43 11.73 -0.12
CA GLU A 232 -18.71 12.36 1.17
C GLU A 232 -18.14 11.55 2.34
N GLU A 233 -18.30 10.23 2.28
CA GLU A 233 -17.79 9.30 3.27
C GLU A 233 -16.25 9.26 3.24
N ILE A 234 -15.66 9.29 2.04
CA ILE A 234 -14.21 9.35 1.87
C ILE A 234 -13.63 10.63 2.48
N LEU A 235 -14.25 11.79 2.22
CA LEU A 235 -13.85 13.06 2.84
C LEU A 235 -13.95 12.99 4.36
N LYS A 236 -15.02 12.44 4.90
CA LYS A 236 -15.24 12.32 6.35
C LYS A 236 -14.24 11.37 7.02
N ILE A 237 -13.86 10.28 6.35
CA ILE A 237 -13.01 9.22 6.94
C ILE A 237 -11.54 9.60 6.85
N PHE A 238 -11.09 10.18 5.74
CA PHE A 238 -9.67 10.33 5.45
C PHE A 238 -9.18 11.77 5.43
N TYR A 239 -10.07 12.74 5.15
CA TYR A 239 -9.74 14.16 4.96
C TYR A 239 -10.47 15.06 5.94
#